data_2019e206c50c050a8ccc571cd176cdc4
#
_entry.id   2019e206c50c050a8ccc571cd176cdc4
#
_cell.length_a   1.000
_cell.length_b   1.000
_cell.length_c   1.000
_cell.angle_alpha   90.00
_cell.angle_beta   90.00
_cell.angle_gamma   90.00
#
_symmetry.space_group_name_H-M   'P 1'
#
loop_
_entity.id
_entity.type
_entity.pdbx_description
1 polymer ?
#
loop_
_entity_poly.entity_id
_entity_poly.type
_entity_poly.pdbx_seq_one_letter_code
_entity_poly.pdbx_strand_id
1 'polypeptide(L)'
;MDNTTFKIAGVTYTIYYKDNAEMEGKIGLANFNAQEIWINKSHTVQTKRIAILHEIIHLLDHTYNLKMSEDDVIYSTHGLLGLMLDNPSLLNNIQNLEK
;
A
#
# COMPACT_ATOMS: atom_id res chain seq x y z
N MET A 1 5.42 -13.50 9.84
CA MET A 1 4.71 -13.08 8.62
C MET A 1 5.74 -12.86 7.53
N ASP A 2 5.55 -13.53 6.40
CA ASP A 2 6.48 -13.42 5.29
C ASP A 2 6.38 -12.05 4.63
N ASN A 3 7.52 -11.57 4.12
CA ASN A 3 7.55 -10.32 3.38
C ASN A 3 6.86 -10.48 2.02
N THR A 4 6.18 -9.44 1.60
CA THR A 4 5.49 -9.41 0.31
C THR A 4 6.25 -8.46 -0.61
N THR A 5 6.41 -8.85 -1.88
CA THR A 5 6.99 -7.97 -2.90
C THR A 5 5.95 -7.60 -3.94
N PHE A 6 6.11 -6.44 -4.55
CA PHE A 6 5.27 -5.98 -5.65
C PHE A 6 6.05 -5.01 -6.52
N LYS A 7 5.56 -4.77 -7.74
CA LYS A 7 6.23 -3.85 -8.68
C LYS A 7 5.34 -2.68 -9.01
N ILE A 8 5.96 -1.50 -9.12
CA ILE A 8 5.35 -0.32 -9.70
C ILE A 8 6.29 0.17 -10.81
N ALA A 9 5.80 0.28 -12.03
CA ALA A 9 6.59 0.74 -13.18
C ALA A 9 7.91 -0.03 -13.33
N GLY A 10 7.89 -1.33 -13.08
CA GLY A 10 9.06 -2.20 -13.18
C GLY A 10 9.99 -2.19 -11.96
N VAL A 11 9.75 -1.33 -10.98
CA VAL A 11 10.55 -1.25 -9.77
C VAL A 11 9.95 -2.13 -8.68
N THR A 12 10.77 -3.02 -8.10
CA THR A 12 10.33 -3.92 -7.04
C THR A 12 10.42 -3.25 -5.67
N TYR A 13 9.33 -3.34 -4.93
CA TYR A 13 9.24 -2.89 -3.54
C TYR A 13 8.96 -4.08 -2.63
N THR A 14 9.43 -4.00 -1.38
CA THR A 14 9.20 -5.04 -0.38
C THR A 14 8.47 -4.46 0.82
N ILE A 15 7.45 -5.18 1.30
CA ILE A 15 6.73 -4.83 2.52
C ILE A 15 7.37 -5.60 3.68
N TYR A 16 7.83 -4.85 4.68
CA TYR A 16 8.38 -5.42 5.93
C TYR A 16 7.43 -5.14 7.08
N TYR A 17 7.24 -6.14 7.93
CA TYR A 17 6.42 -6.02 9.13
C TYR A 17 7.35 -5.84 10.33
N LYS A 18 7.25 -4.69 10.99
CA LYS A 18 8.17 -4.26 12.03
C LYS A 18 7.45 -4.14 13.38
N ASP A 19 8.23 -4.23 14.46
CA ASP A 19 7.72 -4.01 15.82
C ASP A 19 7.35 -2.54 16.04
N ASN A 20 6.44 -2.31 16.97
CA ASN A 20 6.04 -0.94 17.33
C ASN A 20 7.22 -0.07 17.74
N ALA A 21 8.19 -0.64 18.46
CA ALA A 21 9.39 0.08 18.88
C ALA A 21 10.25 0.51 17.68
N GLU A 22 10.44 -0.37 16.71
CA GLU A 22 11.19 -0.04 15.48
C GLU A 22 10.49 1.04 14.66
N MET A 23 9.16 1.06 14.68
CA MET A 23 8.33 2.02 13.95
C MET A 23 8.15 3.34 14.71
N GLU A 24 8.64 3.43 15.93
CA GLU A 24 8.43 4.60 16.81
C GLU A 24 6.94 4.97 16.93
N GLY A 25 6.09 3.95 17.01
CA GLY A 25 4.65 4.11 17.12
C GLY A 25 3.92 4.44 15.83
N LYS A 26 4.62 4.61 14.71
CA LYS A 26 4.00 4.86 13.41
C LYS A 26 3.30 3.60 12.92
N ILE A 27 2.24 3.78 12.13
CA ILE A 27 1.49 2.65 11.56
C ILE A 27 2.14 2.15 10.28
N GLY A 28 2.54 3.05 9.40
CA GLY A 28 3.17 2.73 8.13
C GLY A 28 4.20 3.77 7.71
N LEU A 29 5.11 3.37 6.83
CA LEU A 29 6.17 4.23 6.32
C LEU A 29 6.58 3.73 4.93
N ALA A 30 6.73 4.64 3.97
CA ALA A 30 7.27 4.33 2.65
C ALA A 30 8.67 4.94 2.52
N ASN A 31 9.62 4.15 2.05
CA ASN A 31 10.97 4.61 1.75
C ASN A 31 11.27 4.36 0.27
N PHE A 32 11.20 5.41 -0.53
CA PHE A 32 11.40 5.33 -1.99
C PHE A 32 12.80 4.88 -2.35
N ASN A 33 13.81 5.40 -1.65
CA ASN A 33 15.21 5.12 -1.97
C ASN A 33 15.59 3.67 -1.67
N ALA A 34 15.08 3.12 -0.57
CA ALA A 34 15.31 1.74 -0.19
C ALA A 34 14.34 0.76 -0.87
N GLN A 35 13.31 1.27 -1.56
CA GLN A 35 12.27 0.47 -2.20
C GLN A 35 11.55 -0.43 -1.18
N GLU A 36 11.13 0.17 -0.05
CA GLU A 36 10.53 -0.54 1.07
C GLU A 36 9.28 0.15 1.56
N ILE A 37 8.34 -0.66 2.04
CA ILE A 37 7.25 -0.22 2.90
C ILE A 37 7.42 -0.93 4.23
N TRP A 38 7.31 -0.18 5.34
CA TRP A 38 7.33 -0.72 6.69
C TRP A 38 5.93 -0.62 7.27
N ILE A 39 5.43 -1.70 7.80
CA ILE A 39 4.10 -1.77 8.42
C ILE A 39 4.25 -2.25 9.87
N ASN A 40 3.62 -1.53 10.78
CA ASN A 40 3.63 -1.87 12.19
C ASN A 40 2.74 -3.10 12.42
N LYS A 41 3.37 -4.22 12.76
CA LYS A 41 2.66 -5.50 12.92
C LYS A 41 1.80 -5.57 14.19
N SER A 42 1.91 -4.59 15.08
CA SER A 42 1.17 -4.55 16.35
C SER A 42 -0.29 -4.12 16.19
N HIS A 43 -0.68 -3.66 15.00
CA HIS A 43 -2.03 -3.18 14.73
C HIS A 43 -2.95 -4.30 14.22
N THR A 44 -4.27 -4.02 14.21
CA THR A 44 -5.27 -4.96 13.70
C THR A 44 -5.08 -5.22 12.21
N VAL A 45 -5.66 -6.32 11.72
CA VAL A 45 -5.64 -6.65 10.29
C VAL A 45 -6.22 -5.51 9.46
N GLN A 46 -7.34 -4.93 9.88
CA GLN A 46 -7.97 -3.83 9.14
C GLN A 46 -7.06 -2.60 9.07
N THR A 47 -6.44 -2.23 10.18
CA THR A 47 -5.50 -1.09 10.21
C THR A 47 -4.29 -1.36 9.31
N LYS A 48 -3.77 -2.59 9.32
CA LYS A 48 -2.65 -2.96 8.45
C LYS A 48 -3.02 -2.89 6.97
N ARG A 49 -4.23 -3.33 6.58
CA ARG A 49 -4.71 -3.21 5.20
C ARG A 49 -4.73 -1.76 4.73
N ILE A 50 -5.28 -0.89 5.57
CA ILE A 50 -5.35 0.55 5.28
C ILE A 50 -3.94 1.12 5.14
N ALA A 51 -3.04 0.79 6.07
CA ALA A 51 -1.67 1.29 6.06
C ALA A 51 -0.91 0.84 4.81
N ILE A 52 -1.01 -0.43 4.43
CA ILE A 52 -0.33 -0.95 3.24
C ILE A 52 -0.78 -0.17 2.01
N LEU A 53 -2.09 -0.03 1.80
CA LEU A 53 -2.61 0.65 0.63
C LEU A 53 -2.29 2.13 0.64
N HIS A 54 -2.34 2.77 1.81
CA HIS A 54 -1.95 4.18 1.98
C HIS A 54 -0.51 4.41 1.52
N GLU A 55 0.43 3.55 1.94
CA GLU A 55 1.83 3.69 1.53
C GLU A 55 2.01 3.37 0.05
N ILE A 56 1.29 2.40 -0.50
CA ILE A 56 1.32 2.12 -1.94
C ILE A 56 0.86 3.33 -2.74
N ILE A 57 -0.19 4.02 -2.31
CA ILE A 57 -0.67 5.23 -2.99
C ILE A 57 0.37 6.33 -2.94
N HIS A 58 1.10 6.50 -1.82
CA HIS A 58 2.23 7.42 -1.76
C HIS A 58 3.32 7.06 -2.79
N LEU A 59 3.62 5.77 -2.97
CA LEU A 59 4.58 5.32 -3.97
C LEU A 59 4.09 5.63 -5.38
N LEU A 60 2.80 5.43 -5.67
CA LEU A 60 2.20 5.76 -6.96
C LEU A 60 2.27 7.27 -7.22
N ASP A 61 1.94 8.06 -6.22
CA ASP A 61 2.01 9.52 -6.30
C ASP A 61 3.43 9.97 -6.65
N HIS A 62 4.42 9.43 -5.95
CA HIS A 62 5.83 9.74 -6.21
C HIS A 62 6.25 9.30 -7.63
N THR A 63 5.90 8.07 -8.01
CA THR A 63 6.32 7.48 -9.30
C THR A 63 5.74 8.23 -10.49
N TYR A 64 4.46 8.61 -10.42
CA TYR A 64 3.74 9.22 -11.54
C TYR A 64 3.53 10.72 -11.37
N ASN A 65 4.08 11.32 -10.30
CA ASN A 65 3.98 12.76 -10.04
C ASN A 65 2.52 13.23 -10.06
N LEU A 66 1.67 12.55 -9.29
CA LEU A 66 0.23 12.82 -9.29
C LEU A 66 -0.14 14.08 -8.51
N LYS A 67 0.78 14.60 -7.70
CA LYS A 67 0.59 15.83 -6.90
C LYS A 67 -0.59 15.70 -5.94
N MET A 68 -0.72 14.54 -5.30
CA MET A 68 -1.80 14.28 -4.35
C MET A 68 -1.55 15.00 -3.03
N SER A 69 -2.61 15.59 -2.47
CA SER A 69 -2.59 16.06 -1.09
C SER A 69 -2.71 14.85 -0.15
N GLU A 70 -2.44 15.05 1.15
CA GLU A 70 -2.65 14.00 2.13
C GLU A 70 -4.12 13.55 2.18
N ASP A 71 -5.05 14.48 2.03
CA ASP A 71 -6.47 14.15 1.95
C ASP A 71 -6.79 13.28 0.73
N ASP A 72 -6.19 13.58 -0.43
CA ASP A 72 -6.34 12.75 -1.62
C ASP A 72 -5.87 11.33 -1.37
N VAL A 73 -4.74 11.17 -0.70
CA VAL A 73 -4.19 9.86 -0.34
C VAL A 73 -5.15 9.12 0.59
N ILE A 74 -5.65 9.79 1.63
CA ILE A 74 -6.55 9.19 2.61
C ILE A 74 -7.85 8.71 1.94
N TYR A 75 -8.51 9.58 1.18
CA TYR A 75 -9.78 9.23 0.54
C TYR A 75 -9.61 8.17 -0.55
N SER A 76 -8.54 8.26 -1.33
CA SER A 76 -8.22 7.24 -2.35
C SER A 76 -7.97 5.88 -1.70
N THR A 77 -7.27 5.86 -0.56
CA THR A 77 -7.00 4.64 0.18
C THR A 77 -8.30 3.96 0.61
N HIS A 78 -9.19 4.71 1.25
CA HIS A 78 -10.45 4.15 1.72
C HIS A 78 -11.35 3.71 0.58
N GLY A 79 -11.45 4.52 -0.47
CA GLY A 79 -12.29 4.20 -1.63
C GLY A 79 -11.80 2.95 -2.36
N LEU A 80 -10.49 2.87 -2.60
CA LEU A 80 -9.91 1.73 -3.31
C LEU A 80 -9.97 0.45 -2.48
N LEU A 81 -9.69 0.53 -1.18
CA LEU A 81 -9.79 -0.62 -0.29
C LEU A 81 -11.21 -1.16 -0.23
N GLY A 82 -12.20 -0.27 -0.10
CA GLY A 82 -13.62 -0.66 -0.12
C GLY A 82 -14.00 -1.34 -1.42
N LEU A 83 -13.57 -0.78 -2.55
CA LEU A 83 -13.80 -1.36 -3.86
C LEU A 83 -13.23 -2.78 -3.96
N MET A 84 -12.00 -2.97 -3.50
CA MET A 84 -11.32 -4.27 -3.56
C MET A 84 -11.99 -5.30 -2.65
N LEU A 85 -12.37 -4.92 -1.44
CA LEU A 85 -13.01 -5.84 -0.49
C LEU A 85 -14.42 -6.22 -0.92
N ASP A 86 -15.15 -5.30 -1.53
CA ASP A 86 -16.50 -5.56 -2.03
C ASP A 86 -16.50 -6.37 -3.33
N ASN A 87 -15.38 -6.35 -4.06
CA ASN A 87 -15.27 -6.97 -5.39
C ASN A 87 -13.98 -7.78 -5.48
N PRO A 88 -13.88 -8.92 -4.75
CA PRO A 88 -12.62 -9.66 -4.65
C PRO A 88 -12.09 -10.20 -5.98
N SER A 89 -12.93 -10.35 -7.00
CA SER A 89 -12.50 -10.85 -8.31
C SER A 89 -12.24 -9.75 -9.34
N LEU A 90 -12.44 -8.47 -8.97
CA LEU A 90 -12.38 -7.38 -9.93
C LEU A 90 -11.02 -7.26 -10.60
N LEU A 91 -9.94 -7.29 -9.83
CA LEU A 91 -8.59 -7.16 -10.36
C LEU A 91 -8.26 -8.28 -11.33
N ASN A 92 -8.61 -9.51 -10.96
CA ASN A 92 -8.40 -10.68 -11.81
C ASN A 92 -9.19 -10.56 -13.13
N ASN A 93 -10.43 -10.08 -13.05
CA ASN A 93 -11.28 -9.87 -14.23
C ASN A 93 -10.66 -8.83 -15.18
N ILE A 94 -10.13 -7.73 -14.62
CA ILE A 94 -9.45 -6.70 -15.41
C ILE A 94 -8.21 -7.27 -16.08
N GLN A 95 -7.38 -8.02 -15.36
CA GLN A 95 -6.16 -8.61 -15.89
C GLN A 95 -6.42 -9.61 -17.00
N ASN A 96 -7.55 -10.32 -16.95
CA ASN A 96 -7.88 -11.38 -17.89
C ASN A 96 -8.97 -10.98 -18.90
N LEU A 97 -9.16 -9.70 -19.10
CA LEU A 97 -10.15 -9.20 -20.05
C LEU A 97 -9.77 -9.62 -21.47
N GLU A 98 -10.74 -10.18 -22.20
CA GLU A 98 -10.53 -10.52 -23.60
C GLU A 98 -10.48 -9.27 -24.46
N LYS A 99 -9.61 -9.31 -25.46
CA LYS A 99 -9.41 -8.19 -26.38
C LYS A 99 -10.33 -8.27 -27.59
#